data_92934c27459cc22786dc5a310b73afa4
#
_entry.id   92934c27459cc22786dc5a310b73afa4
#
_cell.length_a   1.000
_cell.length_b   1.000
_cell.length_c   1.000
_cell.angle_alpha   90.00
_cell.angle_beta   90.00
_cell.angle_gamma   90.00
#
_symmetry.space_group_name_H-M   'P 1'
#
loop_
_entity.id
_entity.type
_entity.pdbx_description
1 polymer ?
#
loop_
_entity_poly.entity_id
_entity_poly.type
_entity_poly.pdbx_seq_one_letter_code
_entity_poly.pdbx_strand_id
1 'polypeptide(L)'
;RQMCIRDRVITMPQFLAEEIQDYIKMLYGIGPDDRMFTVTKSYLHREMDRGAKEAGVPRIRIHDIRHSAVSLLIDMGFSATAIADRVGHESIDITYNYAHLFPSKQAEMADKLNMERGN
;
A
#
# COMPACT_ATOMS: atom_id res chain seq x y z
N ARG A 1 16.96 19.89 -5.93
CA ARG A 1 16.04 19.12 -5.10
C ARG A 1 16.78 18.27 -4.09
N GLN A 2 16.32 18.31 -2.85
CA GLN A 2 16.92 17.52 -1.80
C GLN A 2 16.40 16.08 -1.86
N MET A 3 17.33 15.13 -1.88
CA MET A 3 16.95 13.72 -1.83
C MET A 3 16.60 13.30 -0.41
N CYS A 4 15.50 12.59 -0.26
CA CYS A 4 15.08 12.01 0.99
C CYS A 4 15.51 10.54 1.03
N ILE A 5 16.01 10.08 2.16
CA ILE A 5 16.41 8.67 2.29
C ILE A 5 15.24 7.70 2.15
N ARG A 6 14.01 8.22 2.26
CA ARG A 6 12.80 7.43 2.08
C ARG A 6 12.27 7.44 0.66
N ASP A 7 12.92 8.19 -0.22
CA ASP A 7 12.51 8.22 -1.63
C ASP A 7 12.74 6.86 -2.25
N ARG A 8 11.79 6.44 -3.05
CA ARG A 8 11.84 5.16 -3.73
C ARG A 8 10.93 5.17 -4.94
N VAL A 9 11.19 4.24 -5.84
CA VAL A 9 10.36 4.02 -7.01
C VAL A 9 9.65 2.69 -6.85
N ILE A 10 8.33 2.70 -6.98
CA ILE A 10 7.53 1.48 -6.94
C ILE A 10 6.71 1.38 -8.21
N THR A 11 6.33 0.15 -8.57
CA THR A 11 5.52 -0.07 -9.75
C THR A 11 4.05 0.17 -9.43
N MET A 12 3.40 0.95 -10.26
CA MET A 12 1.98 1.27 -10.12
C MET A 12 1.15 0.22 -10.86
N PRO A 13 0.04 -0.27 -10.28
CA PRO A 13 -0.88 -1.11 -11.03
C PRO A 13 -1.41 -0.38 -12.27
N GLN A 14 -1.61 -1.11 -13.35
CA GLN A 14 -2.00 -0.47 -14.61
C GLN A 14 -3.35 0.24 -14.51
N PHE A 15 -4.33 -0.34 -13.80
CA PHE A 15 -5.63 0.30 -13.66
C PHE A 15 -5.51 1.65 -12.97
N LEU A 16 -4.63 1.77 -11.97
CA LEU A 16 -4.41 3.01 -11.26
C LEU A 16 -3.71 4.04 -12.15
N ALA A 17 -2.74 3.59 -12.95
CA ALA A 17 -2.05 4.47 -13.89
C ALA A 17 -3.04 5.06 -14.90
N GLU A 18 -3.95 4.27 -15.41
CA GLU A 18 -4.99 4.72 -16.33
C GLU A 18 -5.92 5.74 -15.68
N GLU A 19 -6.35 5.46 -14.45
CA GLU A 19 -7.22 6.38 -13.72
C GLU A 19 -6.53 7.71 -13.43
N ILE A 20 -5.25 7.68 -13.08
CA ILE A 20 -4.48 8.90 -12.83
C ILE A 20 -4.31 9.70 -14.10
N GLN A 21 -4.05 9.04 -15.23
CA GLN A 21 -3.92 9.73 -16.51
C GLN A 21 -5.24 10.42 -16.90
N ASP A 22 -6.36 9.74 -16.69
CA ASP A 22 -7.67 10.34 -16.95
C ASP A 22 -7.92 11.54 -16.05
N TYR A 23 -7.52 11.43 -14.78
CA TYR A 23 -7.63 12.53 -13.84
C TYR A 23 -6.80 13.74 -14.28
N ILE A 24 -5.55 13.50 -14.71
CA ILE A 24 -4.66 14.57 -15.18
C ILE A 24 -5.25 15.28 -16.38
N LYS A 25 -5.90 14.55 -17.29
CA LYS A 25 -6.56 15.15 -18.46
C LYS A 25 -7.68 16.09 -18.08
N MET A 26 -8.31 15.86 -16.93
CA MET A 26 -9.38 16.72 -16.43
C MET A 26 -8.86 17.99 -15.76
N LEU A 27 -7.57 18.03 -15.42
CA LEU A 27 -6.96 19.19 -14.79
C LEU A 27 -6.51 20.20 -15.83
N TYR A 28 -6.98 21.43 -15.68
CA TYR A 28 -6.65 22.49 -16.62
C TYR A 28 -5.31 23.13 -16.27
N GLY A 29 -4.42 23.21 -17.28
CA GLY A 29 -3.17 23.93 -17.13
C GLY A 29 -2.13 23.29 -16.22
N ILE A 30 -2.23 21.99 -15.96
CA ILE A 30 -1.28 21.33 -15.08
C ILE A 30 0.07 21.09 -15.79
N GLY A 31 1.14 21.50 -15.12
CA GLY A 31 2.50 21.27 -15.59
C GLY A 31 3.19 20.16 -14.83
N PRO A 32 4.43 19.77 -15.24
CA PRO A 32 5.14 18.65 -14.61
C PRO A 32 5.44 18.85 -13.12
N ASP A 33 5.57 20.09 -12.69
CA ASP A 33 5.92 20.41 -11.29
C ASP A 33 4.72 20.81 -10.45
N ASP A 34 3.52 20.83 -11.06
CA ASP A 34 2.32 21.22 -10.34
C ASP A 34 1.77 20.06 -9.50
N ARG A 35 1.12 20.41 -8.41
CA ARG A 35 0.48 19.40 -7.56
C ARG A 35 -0.78 18.89 -8.24
N MET A 36 -0.91 17.55 -8.29
CA MET A 36 -2.12 16.93 -8.83
C MET A 36 -3.32 17.09 -7.88
N PHE A 37 -3.04 17.01 -6.59
CA PHE A 37 -4.09 17.11 -5.57
C PHE A 37 -3.83 18.35 -4.73
N THR A 38 -4.72 19.32 -4.84
CA THR A 38 -4.59 20.60 -4.16
C THR A 38 -5.41 20.67 -2.88
N VAL A 39 -5.82 19.51 -2.37
CA VAL A 39 -6.65 19.41 -1.18
C VAL A 39 -5.81 19.52 0.09
N THR A 40 -6.45 19.98 1.17
CA THR A 40 -5.79 20.09 2.47
C THR A 40 -6.00 18.81 3.28
N LYS A 41 -5.18 18.66 4.32
CA LYS A 41 -5.34 17.57 5.27
C LYS A 41 -6.72 17.60 5.94
N SER A 42 -7.19 18.78 6.29
CA SER A 42 -8.52 18.95 6.89
C SER A 42 -9.63 18.48 5.95
N TYR A 43 -9.48 18.77 4.66
CA TYR A 43 -10.45 18.31 3.67
C TYR A 43 -10.52 16.78 3.63
N LEU A 44 -9.37 16.11 3.63
CA LEU A 44 -9.32 14.65 3.61
C LEU A 44 -9.99 14.04 4.84
N HIS A 45 -9.77 14.63 6.02
CA HIS A 45 -10.41 14.15 7.24
C HIS A 45 -11.93 14.31 7.18
N ARG A 46 -12.41 15.45 6.68
CA ARG A 46 -13.85 15.68 6.53
C ARG A 46 -14.48 14.70 5.56
N GLU A 47 -13.79 14.43 4.45
CA GLU A 47 -14.29 13.49 3.45
C GLU A 47 -14.31 12.06 4.00
N MET A 48 -13.35 11.69 4.83
CA MET A 48 -13.36 10.39 5.47
C MET A 48 -14.55 10.25 6.42
N ASP A 49 -14.85 11.29 7.20
CA ASP A 49 -16.00 11.31 8.09
C ASP A 49 -17.30 11.16 7.29
N ARG A 50 -17.45 11.94 6.24
CA ARG A 50 -18.64 11.93 5.41
C ARG A 50 -18.85 10.57 4.74
N GLY A 51 -17.79 10.04 4.12
CA GLY A 51 -17.86 8.77 3.42
C GLY A 51 -18.18 7.60 4.35
N ALA A 52 -17.56 7.58 5.52
CA ALA A 52 -17.82 6.53 6.51
C ALA A 52 -19.28 6.54 6.97
N LYS A 53 -19.84 7.73 7.19
CA LYS A 53 -21.26 7.89 7.57
C LYS A 53 -22.18 7.41 6.46
N GLU A 54 -21.93 7.82 5.22
CA GLU A 54 -22.76 7.42 4.09
C GLU A 54 -22.72 5.93 3.84
N ALA A 55 -21.55 5.32 4.00
CA ALA A 55 -21.37 3.89 3.78
C ALA A 55 -21.85 3.05 4.95
N GLY A 56 -22.08 3.66 6.11
CA GLY A 56 -22.51 2.94 7.30
C GLY A 56 -21.41 2.07 7.89
N VAL A 57 -20.16 2.45 7.72
CA VAL A 57 -19.01 1.70 8.23
C VAL A 57 -18.30 2.51 9.31
N PRO A 58 -17.51 1.85 10.18
CA PRO A 58 -16.73 2.56 11.17
C PRO A 58 -15.72 3.50 10.53
N ARG A 59 -15.55 4.67 11.13
CA ARG A 59 -14.55 5.61 10.65
C ARG A 59 -13.15 5.13 10.99
N ILE A 60 -12.26 5.19 10.00
CA ILE A 60 -10.84 4.89 10.20
C ILE A 60 -10.02 6.16 9.96
N ARG A 61 -8.79 6.16 10.46
CA ARG A 61 -7.86 7.27 10.20
C ARG A 61 -7.33 7.14 8.77
N ILE A 62 -6.93 8.26 8.19
CA ILE A 62 -6.34 8.25 6.84
C ILE A 62 -5.12 7.32 6.80
N HIS A 63 -4.28 7.37 7.83
CA HIS A 63 -3.09 6.53 7.91
C HIS A 63 -3.43 5.03 7.98
N ASP A 64 -4.62 4.68 8.44
CA ASP A 64 -5.05 3.28 8.51
C ASP A 64 -5.22 2.64 7.14
N ILE A 65 -5.37 3.45 6.09
CA ILE A 65 -5.39 2.94 4.72
C ILE A 65 -4.06 2.26 4.39
N ARG A 66 -2.95 2.80 4.88
CA ARG A 66 -1.64 2.20 4.73
C ARG A 66 -1.56 0.85 5.44
N HIS A 67 -2.12 0.75 6.65
CA HIS A 67 -2.20 -0.53 7.37
C HIS A 67 -3.02 -1.55 6.59
N SER A 68 -4.12 -1.11 5.98
CA SER A 68 -4.95 -1.98 5.15
C SER A 68 -4.20 -2.49 3.94
N ALA A 69 -3.38 -1.65 3.31
CA ALA A 69 -2.57 -2.05 2.16
C ALA A 69 -1.55 -3.12 2.57
N VAL A 70 -0.90 -2.96 3.72
CA VAL A 70 0.04 -3.96 4.23
C VAL A 70 -0.67 -5.29 4.49
N SER A 71 -1.81 -5.24 5.15
CA SER A 71 -2.60 -6.44 5.43
C SER A 71 -3.02 -7.18 4.17
N LEU A 72 -3.44 -6.43 3.15
CA LEU A 72 -3.83 -7.00 1.88
C LEU A 72 -2.66 -7.70 1.19
N LEU A 73 -1.49 -7.06 1.20
CA LEU A 73 -0.30 -7.66 0.58
C LEU A 73 0.14 -8.93 1.30
N ILE A 74 -0.01 -8.97 2.62
CA ILE A 74 0.25 -10.17 3.39
C ILE A 74 -0.71 -11.29 2.99
N ASP A 75 -1.98 -10.96 2.87
CA ASP A 75 -3.02 -11.92 2.47
C ASP A 75 -2.77 -12.47 1.07
N MET A 76 -2.21 -11.66 0.20
CA MET A 76 -1.86 -12.07 -1.16
C MET A 76 -0.60 -12.94 -1.23
N GLY A 77 0.10 -13.12 -0.12
CA GLY A 77 1.22 -14.05 -0.03
C GLY A 77 2.60 -13.45 -0.23
N PHE A 78 2.75 -12.14 -0.15
CA PHE A 78 4.05 -11.50 -0.33
C PHE A 78 4.87 -11.54 0.95
N SER A 79 6.21 -11.50 0.79
CA SER A 79 7.12 -11.55 1.93
C SER A 79 7.19 -10.22 2.67
N ALA A 80 7.62 -10.28 3.93
CA ALA A 80 7.79 -9.08 4.73
C ALA A 80 8.79 -8.10 4.10
N THR A 81 9.86 -8.63 3.50
CA THR A 81 10.89 -7.80 2.84
C THR A 81 10.30 -7.05 1.65
N ALA A 82 9.54 -7.74 0.81
CA ALA A 82 8.93 -7.12 -0.37
C ALA A 82 7.93 -6.04 0.04
N ILE A 83 7.12 -6.31 1.07
CA ILE A 83 6.13 -5.37 1.57
C ILE A 83 6.81 -4.13 2.15
N ALA A 84 7.84 -4.32 2.97
CA ALA A 84 8.58 -3.21 3.57
C ALA A 84 9.17 -2.29 2.51
N ASP A 85 9.72 -2.88 1.45
CA ASP A 85 10.31 -2.14 0.35
C ASP A 85 9.26 -1.30 -0.38
N ARG A 86 8.10 -1.89 -0.65
CA ARG A 86 7.03 -1.20 -1.38
C ARG A 86 6.41 -0.06 -0.59
N VAL A 87 6.12 -0.26 0.69
CA VAL A 87 5.46 0.76 1.51
C VAL A 87 6.43 1.71 2.20
N GLY A 88 7.72 1.44 2.09
CA GLY A 88 8.74 2.34 2.59
C GLY A 88 8.96 2.28 4.09
N HIS A 89 8.80 1.12 4.69
CA HIS A 89 9.20 0.95 6.08
C HIS A 89 10.71 1.13 6.19
N GLU A 90 11.15 1.91 7.17
CA GLU A 90 12.58 2.15 7.38
C GLU A 90 13.32 0.88 7.74
N SER A 91 12.62 -0.05 8.37
CA SER A 91 13.16 -1.32 8.83
C SER A 91 12.12 -2.40 8.59
N ILE A 92 12.59 -3.60 8.29
CA ILE A 92 11.71 -4.76 8.18
C ILE A 92 11.01 -5.06 9.50
N ASP A 93 11.58 -4.62 10.63
CA ASP A 93 10.98 -4.80 11.94
C ASP A 93 9.59 -4.17 12.02
N ILE A 94 9.37 -3.05 11.32
CA ILE A 94 8.06 -2.39 11.28
C ILE A 94 7.04 -3.33 10.63
N THR A 95 7.44 -4.00 9.56
CA THR A 95 6.58 -4.96 8.87
C THR A 95 6.30 -6.17 9.77
N TYR A 96 7.26 -6.60 10.57
CA TYR A 96 7.07 -7.70 11.49
C TYR A 96 6.07 -7.43 12.61
N ASN A 97 5.67 -6.17 12.81
CA ASN A 97 4.57 -5.86 13.72
C ASN A 97 3.25 -6.49 13.25
N TYR A 98 3.20 -6.89 11.98
CA TYR A 98 2.07 -7.59 11.38
C TYR A 98 2.28 -9.09 11.33
N ALA A 99 3.27 -9.61 12.08
CA ALA A 99 3.67 -11.02 11.99
C ALA A 99 2.51 -12.00 12.19
N HIS A 100 1.55 -11.64 13.03
CA HIS A 100 0.37 -12.48 13.30
C HIS A 100 -0.52 -12.66 12.07
N LEU A 101 -0.37 -11.82 11.05
CA LEU A 101 -1.15 -11.91 9.82
C LEU A 101 -0.48 -12.78 8.76
N PHE A 102 0.82 -13.07 8.92
CA PHE A 102 1.52 -13.92 7.96
C PHE A 102 1.15 -15.38 8.20
N PRO A 103 0.72 -16.10 7.14
CA PRO A 103 0.37 -17.50 7.30
C PRO A 103 1.60 -18.35 7.60
N SER A 104 1.42 -19.40 8.39
CA SER A 104 2.47 -20.37 8.61
C SER A 104 2.60 -21.22 7.34
N LYS A 105 3.82 -21.33 6.83
CA LYS A 105 4.10 -22.12 5.64
C LYS A 105 4.99 -23.32 5.93
N GLN A 106 5.11 -23.69 7.21
CA GLN A 106 5.97 -24.79 7.61
C GLN A 106 5.58 -26.10 6.95
N ALA A 107 4.29 -26.43 6.93
CA ALA A 107 3.81 -27.65 6.29
C ALA A 107 4.07 -27.63 4.79
N GLU A 108 3.82 -26.50 4.15
CA GLU A 108 4.06 -26.35 2.72
C GLU A 108 5.55 -26.48 2.38
N MET A 109 6.41 -25.89 3.21
CA MET A 109 7.86 -26.01 3.04
C MET A 109 8.30 -27.46 3.16
N ALA A 110 7.80 -28.17 4.17
CA ALA A 110 8.14 -29.57 4.37
C ALA A 110 7.69 -30.43 3.19
N ASP A 111 6.49 -30.17 2.68
CA ASP A 111 5.96 -30.91 1.52
C ASP A 111 6.82 -30.69 0.28
N LYS A 112 7.22 -29.45 0.03
CA LYS A 112 8.06 -29.15 -1.14
C LYS A 112 9.45 -29.75 -1.03
N LEU A 113 10.04 -29.73 0.17
CA LEU A 113 11.32 -30.38 0.41
C LEU A 113 11.23 -31.87 0.20
N ASN A 114 10.13 -32.47 0.61
CA ASN A 114 9.89 -33.88 0.42
C ASN A 114 9.77 -34.26 -1.06
N MET A 115 9.08 -33.44 -1.84
CA MET A 115 8.92 -33.62 -3.29
C MET A 115 10.27 -33.54 -4.01
N GLU A 116 11.13 -32.61 -3.63
CA GLU A 116 12.44 -32.47 -4.22
C GLU A 116 13.29 -33.73 -4.03
N ARG A 117 13.21 -34.32 -2.84
CA ARG A 117 13.95 -35.54 -2.54
C ARG A 117 13.36 -36.78 -3.21
N GLY A 118 12.04 -36.78 -3.38
CA GLY A 118 11.32 -37.93 -3.92
C GLY A 118 11.54 -38.18 -5.40
N ASN A 119 12.18 -37.24 -6.06
CA ASN A 119 12.52 -37.36 -7.47
C ASN A 119 13.98 -37.67 -7.62
#